data_249683fc57959d049a80c5ed88ffe1e6
#
_entry.id   249683fc57959d049a80c5ed88ffe1e6
#
_cell.length_a   1.000
_cell.length_b   1.000
_cell.length_c   1.000
_cell.angle_alpha   90.00
_cell.angle_beta   90.00
_cell.angle_gamma   90.00
#
_symmetry.space_group_name_H-M   'P 1'
#
loop_
_entity.id
_entity.type
_entity.pdbx_description
1 polymer ?
#
loop_
_entity_poly.entity_id
_entity_poly.type
_entity_poly.pdbx_seq_one_letter_code
_entity_poly.pdbx_strand_id
1 'polypeptide(L)'
;MNRSRSVQLAGMIAITAVTFAASLSAQQTSGTPGSPSATTTIDGKQLPPVPDNRFGGKIERNAIDSTPYWPPRIVPPKGAPNVLLIMTDDAGYGVSSTFGGVIPTPAMDRIADNGLRYTHFHSTSVCSPTRAALLTGRNHHQVGNGAIPELSTGYPGYNGTMTKDKATIARLLKGHGYVTSWFGKNHNTPELQTSKIGPFDQWPIGMGFDYFYGFMGGDTSQWQPGNLVRNTTYIYPFDDDPDFNLVTAMADDAINYMKTVDALNPDQPFFLYYAPGATHAPHHPTPEWIEKISDMHLFDDGWHKLRETIFANQKRLGVIPQDAKLTPWPEDIIKRWEQLSDLEKKLFIKQVDVFAAYVAYTDHEIGRVIQTVEDLGRLDNTLIIYITGDNGTSAE
;
A
#
# COMPACT_ATOMS: atom_id res chain seq x y z
N MET A 1 -44.37 -62.96 -52.17
CA MET A 1 -45.49 -62.03 -51.91
C MET A 1 -45.35 -61.57 -50.47
N ASN A 2 -44.85 -60.37 -50.25
CA ASN A 2 -45.39 -59.39 -49.30
C ASN A 2 -44.49 -58.12 -49.30
N ARG A 3 -45.10 -57.04 -49.61
CA ARG A 3 -44.49 -55.70 -49.66
C ARG A 3 -44.47 -55.13 -48.23
N SER A 4 -43.30 -54.75 -47.74
CA SER A 4 -43.19 -53.87 -46.55
C SER A 4 -43.03 -52.44 -46.95
N ARG A 5 -43.94 -51.60 -46.53
CA ARG A 5 -43.90 -50.14 -46.71
C ARG A 5 -42.93 -49.52 -45.69
N SER A 6 -41.93 -48.87 -46.21
CA SER A 6 -41.06 -47.98 -45.38
C SER A 6 -41.78 -46.66 -45.15
N VAL A 7 -42.02 -46.33 -43.89
CA VAL A 7 -42.47 -45.00 -43.43
C VAL A 7 -41.22 -44.19 -43.12
N GLN A 8 -40.96 -43.15 -43.93
CA GLN A 8 -39.95 -42.14 -43.64
C GLN A 8 -40.51 -41.14 -42.63
N LEU A 9 -39.96 -41.18 -41.45
CA LEU A 9 -40.20 -40.16 -40.41
C LEU A 9 -39.17 -39.02 -40.63
N ALA A 10 -39.61 -37.93 -41.20
CA ALA A 10 -38.82 -36.68 -41.28
C ALA A 10 -38.87 -35.99 -39.92
N GLY A 11 -37.83 -36.17 -39.10
CA GLY A 11 -37.63 -35.44 -37.86
C GLY A 11 -37.05 -34.04 -38.18
N MET A 12 -37.85 -33.00 -38.07
CA MET A 12 -37.39 -31.63 -38.06
C MET A 12 -36.66 -31.37 -36.72
N ILE A 13 -35.35 -31.34 -36.75
CA ILE A 13 -34.57 -30.82 -35.62
C ILE A 13 -34.58 -29.28 -35.72
N ALA A 14 -35.41 -28.64 -34.90
CA ALA A 14 -35.34 -27.20 -34.68
C ALA A 14 -34.08 -26.92 -33.86
N ILE A 15 -33.02 -26.48 -34.50
CA ILE A 15 -31.83 -25.91 -33.81
C ILE A 15 -32.24 -24.53 -33.30
N THR A 16 -32.65 -24.44 -32.05
CA THR A 16 -32.76 -23.16 -31.34
C THR A 16 -31.35 -22.66 -31.09
N ALA A 17 -30.86 -21.76 -31.93
CA ALA A 17 -29.67 -21.00 -31.68
C ALA A 17 -29.96 -20.05 -30.49
N VAL A 18 -29.60 -20.46 -29.28
CA VAL A 18 -29.53 -19.59 -28.14
C VAL A 18 -28.31 -18.67 -28.40
N THR A 19 -28.59 -17.53 -28.98
CA THR A 19 -27.62 -16.42 -29.00
C THR A 19 -27.45 -15.98 -27.55
N PHE A 20 -26.40 -16.46 -26.88
CA PHE A 20 -25.82 -15.78 -25.73
C PHE A 20 -25.37 -14.41 -26.25
N ALA A 21 -26.22 -13.41 -26.18
CA ALA A 21 -25.83 -12.03 -26.14
C ALA A 21 -25.06 -11.85 -24.81
N ALA A 22 -23.76 -12.18 -24.81
CA ALA A 22 -22.87 -11.60 -23.82
C ALA A 22 -23.06 -10.09 -23.96
N SER A 23 -23.76 -9.49 -23.01
CA SER A 23 -23.74 -8.05 -22.82
C SER A 23 -22.29 -7.69 -22.50
N LEU A 24 -21.49 -7.50 -23.55
CA LEU A 24 -20.31 -6.69 -23.51
C LEU A 24 -20.81 -5.37 -22.95
N SER A 25 -20.52 -5.09 -21.67
CA SER A 25 -20.72 -3.76 -21.12
C SER A 25 -19.91 -2.83 -22.00
N ALA A 26 -20.58 -2.23 -22.98
CA ALA A 26 -19.95 -1.43 -23.99
C ALA A 26 -19.24 -0.28 -23.27
N GLN A 27 -17.98 -0.07 -23.55
CA GLN A 27 -17.27 1.13 -23.15
C GLN A 27 -18.15 2.32 -23.54
N GLN A 28 -18.61 3.06 -22.55
CA GLN A 28 -19.50 4.20 -22.81
C GLN A 28 -18.64 5.43 -23.07
N THR A 29 -18.56 5.86 -24.32
CA THR A 29 -17.86 7.10 -24.68
C THR A 29 -18.85 8.27 -24.58
N SER A 30 -18.46 9.32 -23.86
CA SER A 30 -19.18 10.58 -23.70
C SER A 30 -18.40 11.72 -24.35
N GLY A 31 -19.10 12.75 -24.79
CA GLY A 31 -18.50 13.87 -25.54
C GLY A 31 -18.35 13.56 -27.04
N THR A 32 -17.74 14.49 -27.77
CA THR A 32 -17.49 14.32 -29.21
C THR A 32 -16.24 13.47 -29.43
N PRO A 33 -16.35 12.30 -30.09
CA PRO A 33 -15.18 11.47 -30.41
C PRO A 33 -14.10 12.28 -31.13
N GLY A 34 -12.84 12.13 -30.70
CA GLY A 34 -11.71 12.86 -31.27
C GLY A 34 -11.52 14.28 -30.72
N SER A 35 -12.35 14.77 -29.79
CA SER A 35 -12.17 16.05 -29.09
C SER A 35 -11.42 15.87 -27.76
N PRO A 36 -10.74 16.92 -27.25
CA PRO A 36 -10.05 16.88 -25.95
C PRO A 36 -10.96 16.56 -24.76
N SER A 37 -12.27 16.82 -24.87
CA SER A 37 -13.28 16.57 -23.83
C SER A 37 -13.89 15.18 -23.88
N ALA A 38 -13.57 14.35 -24.86
CA ALA A 38 -14.08 13.00 -24.96
C ALA A 38 -13.56 12.12 -23.80
N THR A 39 -14.47 11.37 -23.18
CA THR A 39 -14.14 10.44 -22.09
C THR A 39 -14.70 9.05 -22.41
N THR A 40 -14.04 8.01 -21.95
CA THR A 40 -14.53 6.62 -21.98
C THR A 40 -14.59 6.07 -20.56
N THR A 41 -15.79 5.63 -20.15
CA THR A 41 -15.98 4.94 -18.87
C THR A 41 -15.78 3.44 -19.07
N ILE A 42 -14.95 2.82 -18.21
CA ILE A 42 -14.66 1.40 -18.19
C ILE A 42 -15.33 0.77 -16.98
N ASP A 43 -16.06 -0.34 -17.18
CA ASP A 43 -16.55 -1.16 -16.07
C ASP A 43 -15.36 -1.73 -15.29
N GLY A 44 -15.31 -1.50 -13.97
CA GLY A 44 -14.26 -1.98 -13.08
C GLY A 44 -14.11 -3.50 -12.99
N LYS A 45 -15.03 -4.25 -13.59
CA LYS A 45 -14.94 -5.71 -13.72
C LYS A 45 -14.02 -6.20 -14.83
N GLN A 46 -13.53 -5.31 -15.68
CA GLN A 46 -12.68 -5.62 -16.80
C GLN A 46 -11.27 -5.08 -16.58
N LEU A 47 -10.27 -5.75 -17.14
CA LEU A 47 -8.93 -5.17 -17.23
C LEU A 47 -8.98 -3.94 -18.15
N PRO A 48 -8.14 -2.91 -17.87
CA PRO A 48 -8.02 -1.77 -18.76
C PRO A 48 -7.67 -2.24 -20.18
N PRO A 49 -8.26 -1.64 -21.21
CA PRO A 49 -7.90 -1.98 -22.58
C PRO A 49 -6.44 -1.58 -22.85
N VAL A 50 -5.81 -2.32 -23.74
CA VAL A 50 -4.50 -1.90 -24.26
C VAL A 50 -4.68 -0.55 -24.97
N PRO A 51 -3.85 0.48 -24.66
CA PRO A 51 -3.92 1.76 -25.33
C PRO A 51 -3.84 1.60 -26.86
N ASP A 52 -4.79 2.17 -27.58
CA ASP A 52 -4.73 2.23 -29.04
C ASP A 52 -3.84 3.42 -29.44
N ASN A 53 -2.65 3.11 -29.90
CA ASN A 53 -1.67 4.12 -30.31
C ASN A 53 -1.87 4.59 -31.78
N ARG A 54 -2.92 4.11 -32.48
CA ARG A 54 -3.22 4.56 -33.82
C ARG A 54 -3.80 5.95 -33.79
N PHE A 55 -3.35 6.81 -34.70
CA PHE A 55 -3.97 8.11 -34.88
C PHE A 55 -5.37 7.94 -35.49
N GLY A 56 -6.40 8.36 -34.76
CA GLY A 56 -7.79 8.20 -35.18
C GLY A 56 -8.32 9.30 -36.09
N GLY A 57 -7.49 10.29 -36.46
CA GLY A 57 -7.83 11.39 -37.33
C GLY A 57 -7.33 11.18 -38.77
N LYS A 58 -7.25 12.27 -39.53
CA LYS A 58 -6.76 12.30 -40.89
C LYS A 58 -5.68 13.37 -41.05
N ILE A 59 -4.52 12.98 -41.56
CA ILE A 59 -3.43 13.92 -41.85
C ILE A 59 -3.40 14.14 -43.37
N GLU A 60 -3.59 15.40 -43.76
CA GLU A 60 -3.52 15.86 -45.15
C GLU A 60 -2.30 16.78 -45.35
N ARG A 61 -2.10 17.24 -46.59
CA ARG A 61 -0.99 18.12 -46.93
C ARG A 61 -1.02 19.46 -46.20
N ASN A 62 -2.20 19.95 -45.88
CA ASN A 62 -2.43 21.21 -45.14
C ASN A 62 -3.18 20.92 -43.86
N ALA A 63 -2.93 21.72 -42.81
CA ALA A 63 -3.62 21.60 -41.51
C ALA A 63 -5.14 21.84 -41.63
N ILE A 64 -5.58 22.73 -42.51
CA ILE A 64 -7.02 23.04 -42.73
C ILE A 64 -7.78 21.81 -43.25
N ASP A 65 -7.14 20.99 -44.08
CA ASP A 65 -7.73 19.79 -44.68
C ASP A 65 -7.59 18.55 -43.79
N SER A 66 -6.82 18.66 -42.71
CA SER A 66 -6.59 17.59 -41.74
C SER A 66 -7.68 17.55 -40.69
N THR A 67 -7.94 16.36 -40.15
CA THR A 67 -8.87 16.15 -39.04
C THR A 67 -8.09 15.77 -37.78
N PRO A 68 -8.04 16.64 -36.75
CA PRO A 68 -7.38 16.31 -35.49
C PRO A 68 -8.14 15.24 -34.72
N TYR A 69 -7.43 14.50 -33.87
CA TYR A 69 -8.02 13.45 -33.05
C TYR A 69 -7.29 13.36 -31.70
N TRP A 70 -8.04 13.45 -30.61
CA TRP A 70 -7.59 13.12 -29.27
C TRP A 70 -8.25 11.81 -28.85
N PRO A 71 -7.48 10.82 -28.38
CA PRO A 71 -8.06 9.63 -27.78
C PRO A 71 -8.90 10.02 -26.55
N PRO A 72 -10.07 9.39 -26.36
CA PRO A 72 -10.91 9.70 -25.21
C PRO A 72 -10.18 9.37 -23.91
N ARG A 73 -10.30 10.27 -22.94
CA ARG A 73 -9.74 10.09 -21.61
C ARG A 73 -10.52 8.99 -20.87
N ILE A 74 -9.82 8.01 -20.30
CA ILE A 74 -10.43 6.96 -19.49
C ILE A 74 -10.84 7.56 -18.14
N VAL A 75 -12.06 7.31 -17.72
CA VAL A 75 -12.60 7.72 -16.42
C VAL A 75 -13.29 6.53 -15.75
N PRO A 76 -13.19 6.40 -14.41
CA PRO A 76 -13.89 5.35 -13.69
C PRO A 76 -15.41 5.59 -13.69
N PRO A 77 -16.24 4.61 -13.31
CA PRO A 77 -17.65 4.80 -13.07
C PRO A 77 -17.91 5.91 -12.05
N LYS A 78 -19.01 6.63 -12.22
CA LYS A 78 -19.40 7.68 -11.26
C LYS A 78 -19.56 7.09 -9.86
N GLY A 79 -18.94 7.73 -8.86
CA GLY A 79 -18.98 7.29 -7.47
C GLY A 79 -17.95 6.18 -7.14
N ALA A 80 -17.00 5.92 -8.05
CA ALA A 80 -15.88 5.04 -7.73
C ALA A 80 -15.13 5.54 -6.47
N PRO A 81 -14.86 4.68 -5.47
CA PRO A 81 -14.29 5.12 -4.21
C PRO A 81 -12.81 5.49 -4.35
N ASN A 82 -12.36 6.42 -3.51
CA ASN A 82 -10.94 6.59 -3.27
C ASN A 82 -10.39 5.38 -2.49
N VAL A 83 -9.10 5.16 -2.56
CA VAL A 83 -8.41 4.12 -1.79
C VAL A 83 -7.20 4.73 -1.10
N LEU A 84 -7.17 4.65 0.23
CA LEU A 84 -6.00 4.95 1.06
C LEU A 84 -5.50 3.64 1.66
N LEU A 85 -4.36 3.17 1.15
CA LEU A 85 -3.69 1.96 1.62
C LEU A 85 -2.49 2.37 2.49
N ILE A 86 -2.54 2.01 3.76
CA ILE A 86 -1.50 2.34 4.75
C ILE A 86 -0.82 1.06 5.19
N MET A 87 0.52 1.05 5.24
CA MET A 87 1.29 -0.07 5.77
C MET A 87 2.52 0.44 6.51
N THR A 88 2.58 0.20 7.82
CA THR A 88 3.76 0.49 8.63
C THR A 88 4.83 -0.59 8.42
N ASP A 89 6.04 -0.34 8.88
CA ASP A 89 7.21 -1.20 8.73
C ASP A 89 7.63 -1.75 10.09
N ASP A 90 7.87 -3.05 10.21
CA ASP A 90 8.32 -3.73 11.42
C ASP A 90 7.48 -3.52 12.70
N ALA A 91 6.23 -3.12 12.57
CA ALA A 91 5.30 -3.04 13.68
C ALA A 91 4.57 -4.38 13.87
N GLY A 92 4.73 -5.03 14.98
CA GLY A 92 4.12 -6.34 15.23
C GLY A 92 2.64 -6.27 15.62
N TYR A 93 1.93 -7.39 15.47
CA TYR A 93 0.50 -7.53 15.78
C TYR A 93 0.12 -7.06 17.20
N GLY A 94 0.93 -7.38 18.20
CA GLY A 94 0.68 -7.03 19.60
C GLY A 94 1.24 -5.67 20.03
N VAL A 95 1.68 -4.83 19.11
CA VAL A 95 2.33 -3.54 19.41
C VAL A 95 1.29 -2.45 19.61
N SER A 96 0.34 -2.30 18.67
CA SER A 96 -0.67 -1.25 18.68
C SER A 96 -1.79 -1.51 19.69
N SER A 97 -2.36 -0.44 20.27
CA SER A 97 -3.56 -0.49 21.13
C SER A 97 -4.72 -1.21 20.45
N THR A 98 -4.87 -1.05 19.15
CA THR A 98 -5.92 -1.64 18.32
C THR A 98 -5.96 -3.16 18.40
N PHE A 99 -4.82 -3.81 18.55
CA PHE A 99 -4.68 -5.26 18.69
C PHE A 99 -4.18 -5.71 20.07
N GLY A 100 -4.42 -4.89 21.09
CA GLY A 100 -4.18 -5.23 22.49
C GLY A 100 -2.83 -4.79 23.05
N GLY A 101 -1.98 -4.16 22.23
CA GLY A 101 -0.74 -3.54 22.70
C GLY A 101 -0.99 -2.40 23.70
N VAL A 102 0.08 -1.92 24.30
CA VAL A 102 0.03 -0.80 25.26
C VAL A 102 0.39 0.54 24.62
N ILE A 103 0.94 0.52 23.42
CA ILE A 103 1.34 1.73 22.71
C ILE A 103 0.09 2.38 22.09
N PRO A 104 -0.20 3.65 22.37
CA PRO A 104 -1.39 4.31 21.84
C PRO A 104 -1.27 4.53 20.33
N THR A 105 -2.27 4.06 19.59
CA THR A 105 -2.39 4.21 18.13
C THR A 105 -3.80 4.71 17.76
N PRO A 106 -4.17 5.94 18.15
CA PRO A 106 -5.53 6.46 18.01
C PRO A 106 -6.02 6.57 16.57
N ALA A 107 -5.14 6.75 15.59
CA ALA A 107 -5.53 6.77 14.19
C ALA A 107 -5.96 5.37 13.70
N MET A 108 -5.21 4.33 14.08
CA MET A 108 -5.57 2.95 13.80
C MET A 108 -6.85 2.55 14.56
N ASP A 109 -6.99 2.94 15.83
CA ASP A 109 -8.20 2.70 16.63
C ASP A 109 -9.43 3.30 15.95
N ARG A 110 -9.34 4.55 15.47
CA ARG A 110 -10.41 5.22 14.72
C ARG A 110 -10.88 4.41 13.51
N ILE A 111 -9.96 3.84 12.72
CA ILE A 111 -10.30 3.01 11.57
C ILE A 111 -10.95 1.70 12.02
N ALA A 112 -10.43 1.08 13.06
CA ALA A 112 -10.96 -0.18 13.59
C ALA A 112 -12.36 -0.02 14.20
N ASP A 113 -12.64 1.10 14.86
CA ASP A 113 -13.94 1.37 15.48
C ASP A 113 -15.04 1.70 14.44
N ASN A 114 -14.66 2.15 13.25
CA ASN A 114 -15.57 2.45 12.15
C ASN A 114 -15.53 1.38 11.03
N GLY A 115 -14.84 0.27 11.24
CA GLY A 115 -14.60 -0.73 10.21
C GLY A 115 -14.45 -2.16 10.75
N LEU A 116 -13.56 -2.91 10.16
CA LEU A 116 -13.29 -4.31 10.48
C LEU A 116 -11.84 -4.49 10.95
N ARG A 117 -11.64 -5.29 11.99
CA ARG A 117 -10.32 -5.79 12.42
C ARG A 117 -10.11 -7.19 11.86
N TYR A 118 -9.12 -7.34 10.98
CA TYR A 118 -8.73 -8.65 10.46
C TYR A 118 -7.73 -9.30 11.41
N THR A 119 -8.09 -10.43 12.01
CA THR A 119 -7.23 -11.20 12.92
C THR A 119 -6.54 -12.38 12.26
N HIS A 120 -6.94 -12.73 11.04
CA HIS A 120 -6.32 -13.75 10.20
C HIS A 120 -5.73 -13.12 8.92
N PHE A 121 -4.95 -12.06 9.11
CA PHE A 121 -4.18 -11.43 8.05
C PHE A 121 -2.70 -11.84 8.21
N HIS A 122 -2.11 -12.38 7.16
CA HIS A 122 -0.74 -12.88 7.18
C HIS A 122 0.11 -12.14 6.17
N SER A 123 1.24 -11.65 6.62
CA SER A 123 2.33 -11.13 5.78
C SER A 123 3.38 -12.21 5.53
N THR A 124 4.41 -11.92 4.78
CA THR A 124 5.63 -12.75 4.74
C THR A 124 6.54 -12.43 5.92
N SER A 125 7.65 -13.12 6.06
CA SER A 125 8.58 -12.93 7.18
C SER A 125 9.49 -11.70 7.03
N VAL A 126 9.47 -11.02 5.88
CA VAL A 126 10.30 -9.82 5.60
C VAL A 126 9.56 -8.83 4.71
N CYS A 127 10.00 -7.57 4.77
CA CYS A 127 9.30 -6.41 4.20
C CYS A 127 9.12 -6.47 2.67
N SER A 128 10.16 -6.59 1.87
CA SER A 128 10.03 -6.48 0.42
C SER A 128 9.21 -7.60 -0.23
N PRO A 129 9.27 -8.88 0.20
CA PRO A 129 8.34 -9.91 -0.22
C PRO A 129 6.88 -9.58 0.06
N THR A 130 6.56 -9.07 1.26
CA THR A 130 5.20 -8.64 1.61
C THR A 130 4.74 -7.49 0.72
N ARG A 131 5.59 -6.47 0.52
CA ARG A 131 5.30 -5.32 -0.34
C ARG A 131 5.07 -5.73 -1.79
N ALA A 132 5.88 -6.63 -2.32
CA ALA A 132 5.71 -7.19 -3.66
C ALA A 132 4.38 -7.95 -3.81
N ALA A 133 4.03 -8.79 -2.82
CA ALA A 133 2.75 -9.51 -2.80
C ALA A 133 1.56 -8.54 -2.73
N LEU A 134 1.63 -7.52 -1.86
CA LEU A 134 0.58 -6.50 -1.70
C LEU A 134 0.37 -5.72 -3.00
N LEU A 135 1.45 -5.24 -3.62
CA LEU A 135 1.38 -4.44 -4.84
C LEU A 135 0.86 -5.20 -6.05
N THR A 136 1.06 -6.52 -6.10
CA THR A 136 0.74 -7.32 -7.30
C THR A 136 -0.42 -8.31 -7.12
N GLY A 137 -0.86 -8.54 -5.87
CA GLY A 137 -1.84 -9.57 -5.56
C GLY A 137 -1.37 -10.99 -5.87
N ARG A 138 -0.05 -11.22 -5.93
CA ARG A 138 0.58 -12.50 -6.29
C ARG A 138 1.51 -12.97 -5.19
N ASN A 139 1.79 -14.27 -5.17
CA ASN A 139 2.86 -14.80 -4.31
C ASN A 139 4.19 -14.12 -4.67
N HIS A 140 4.93 -13.69 -3.67
CA HIS A 140 6.16 -12.92 -3.82
C HIS A 140 7.25 -13.62 -4.66
N HIS A 141 7.35 -14.96 -4.61
CA HIS A 141 8.25 -15.71 -5.49
C HIS A 141 7.86 -15.61 -6.96
N GLN A 142 6.55 -15.52 -7.28
CA GLN A 142 6.08 -15.37 -8.66
C GLN A 142 6.44 -14.00 -9.27
N VAL A 143 6.77 -13.04 -8.40
CA VAL A 143 7.14 -11.68 -8.81
C VAL A 143 8.61 -11.35 -8.52
N GLY A 144 9.44 -12.38 -8.34
CA GLY A 144 10.88 -12.23 -8.23
C GLY A 144 11.39 -11.82 -6.84
N ASN A 145 10.52 -11.65 -5.85
CA ASN A 145 10.84 -11.13 -4.52
C ASN A 145 10.76 -12.22 -3.44
N GLY A 146 11.39 -13.37 -3.66
CA GLY A 146 11.51 -14.44 -2.66
C GLY A 146 12.41 -14.09 -1.47
N ALA A 147 13.24 -13.05 -1.62
CA ALA A 147 14.06 -12.44 -0.59
C ALA A 147 14.04 -10.91 -0.76
N ILE A 148 14.69 -10.18 0.16
CA ILE A 148 14.90 -8.73 0.00
C ILE A 148 15.88 -8.45 -1.15
N PRO A 149 15.82 -7.26 -1.81
CA PRO A 149 16.68 -6.93 -2.94
C PRO A 149 18.18 -7.07 -2.66
N GLU A 150 18.64 -6.77 -1.46
CA GLU A 150 20.02 -6.87 -1.02
C GLU A 150 20.54 -8.33 -1.01
N LEU A 151 19.62 -9.28 -0.88
CA LEU A 151 19.91 -10.72 -0.92
C LEU A 151 19.49 -11.39 -2.23
N SER A 152 19.21 -10.58 -3.28
CA SER A 152 18.81 -11.13 -4.56
C SER A 152 19.90 -11.97 -5.20
N THR A 153 19.42 -12.98 -5.92
CA THR A 153 20.27 -13.95 -6.63
C THR A 153 19.87 -14.03 -8.09
N GLY A 154 20.64 -14.71 -8.94
CA GLY A 154 20.32 -14.94 -10.34
C GLY A 154 19.22 -15.99 -10.59
N TYR A 155 18.61 -16.55 -9.54
CA TYR A 155 17.60 -17.59 -9.69
C TYR A 155 16.18 -17.04 -9.89
N PRO A 156 15.32 -17.71 -10.68
CA PRO A 156 13.91 -17.35 -10.80
C PRO A 156 13.23 -17.27 -9.42
N GLY A 157 12.43 -16.23 -9.22
CA GLY A 157 11.75 -15.99 -7.95
C GLY A 157 12.57 -15.24 -6.89
N TYR A 158 13.88 -15.04 -7.10
CA TYR A 158 14.80 -14.42 -6.14
C TYR A 158 15.66 -13.30 -6.74
N ASN A 159 15.31 -12.81 -7.93
CA ASN A 159 16.14 -11.83 -8.64
C ASN A 159 15.76 -10.37 -8.37
N GLY A 160 14.81 -10.12 -7.46
CA GLY A 160 14.39 -8.78 -7.07
C GLY A 160 13.65 -7.99 -8.16
N THR A 161 13.28 -8.62 -9.29
CA THR A 161 12.72 -7.92 -10.44
C THR A 161 11.29 -8.33 -10.73
N MET A 162 10.36 -7.37 -10.64
CA MET A 162 8.97 -7.55 -11.07
C MET A 162 8.87 -7.35 -12.58
N THR A 163 8.58 -8.42 -13.31
CA THR A 163 8.47 -8.35 -14.78
C THR A 163 7.20 -7.62 -15.23
N LYS A 164 7.20 -7.05 -16.43
CA LYS A 164 6.11 -6.20 -16.94
C LYS A 164 4.77 -6.94 -17.14
N ASP A 165 4.78 -8.26 -17.18
CA ASP A 165 3.58 -9.11 -17.19
C ASP A 165 2.91 -9.24 -15.82
N LYS A 166 3.52 -8.70 -14.77
CA LYS A 166 3.00 -8.63 -13.40
C LYS A 166 2.59 -7.19 -13.09
N ALA A 167 1.36 -6.84 -13.48
CA ALA A 167 0.85 -5.50 -13.20
C ALA A 167 0.69 -5.26 -11.69
N THR A 168 1.09 -4.08 -11.25
CA THR A 168 0.78 -3.59 -9.91
C THR A 168 -0.66 -3.09 -9.82
N ILE A 169 -1.22 -3.04 -8.61
CA ILE A 169 -2.52 -2.43 -8.34
C ILE A 169 -2.58 -0.97 -8.85
N ALA A 170 -1.49 -0.22 -8.71
CA ALA A 170 -1.41 1.15 -9.22
C ALA A 170 -1.58 1.21 -10.75
N ARG A 171 -0.88 0.32 -11.49
CA ARG A 171 -1.03 0.25 -12.94
C ARG A 171 -2.44 -0.10 -13.38
N LEU A 172 -3.11 -1.02 -12.67
CA LEU A 172 -4.49 -1.41 -12.94
C LEU A 172 -5.45 -0.24 -12.68
N LEU A 173 -5.36 0.39 -11.51
CA LEU A 173 -6.22 1.51 -11.12
C LEU A 173 -5.98 2.74 -12.01
N LYS A 174 -4.74 3.06 -12.35
CA LYS A 174 -4.41 4.11 -13.33
C LYS A 174 -5.07 3.86 -14.69
N GLY A 175 -5.04 2.60 -15.17
CA GLY A 175 -5.72 2.19 -16.38
C GLY A 175 -7.26 2.33 -16.31
N HIS A 176 -7.83 2.39 -15.12
CA HIS A 176 -9.24 2.67 -14.85
C HIS A 176 -9.52 4.15 -14.53
N GLY A 177 -8.54 5.04 -14.69
CA GLY A 177 -8.71 6.48 -14.54
C GLY A 177 -8.50 7.02 -13.12
N TYR A 178 -7.90 6.25 -12.23
CA TYR A 178 -7.46 6.75 -10.92
C TYR A 178 -6.18 7.58 -11.04
N VAL A 179 -6.03 8.57 -10.18
CA VAL A 179 -4.71 9.15 -9.86
C VAL A 179 -4.02 8.26 -8.84
N THR A 180 -2.76 7.94 -9.06
CA THR A 180 -2.05 6.95 -8.24
C THR A 180 -0.79 7.56 -7.64
N SER A 181 -0.60 7.42 -6.31
CA SER A 181 0.55 7.97 -5.62
C SER A 181 1.09 7.01 -4.55
N TRP A 182 2.39 7.10 -4.30
CA TRP A 182 3.08 6.31 -3.28
C TRP A 182 3.95 7.23 -2.42
N PHE A 183 3.80 7.12 -1.10
CA PHE A 183 4.59 7.86 -0.11
C PHE A 183 5.30 6.87 0.80
N GLY A 184 6.64 6.97 0.88
CA GLY A 184 7.42 6.20 1.83
C GLY A 184 8.40 5.20 1.25
N LYS A 185 8.57 4.07 1.93
CA LYS A 185 9.55 3.04 1.63
C LYS A 185 9.27 2.32 0.31
N ASN A 186 10.26 2.32 -0.57
CA ASN A 186 10.30 1.46 -1.75
C ASN A 186 11.45 0.44 -1.62
N HIS A 187 11.10 -0.75 -1.25
CA HIS A 187 12.04 -1.86 -1.06
C HIS A 187 11.85 -2.96 -2.12
N ASN A 188 11.35 -2.59 -3.32
CA ASN A 188 11.08 -3.54 -4.41
C ASN A 188 11.82 -3.20 -5.72
N THR A 189 12.62 -2.13 -5.74
CA THR A 189 13.52 -1.84 -6.85
C THR A 189 14.79 -2.67 -6.68
N PRO A 190 15.28 -3.38 -7.72
CA PRO A 190 16.54 -4.09 -7.64
C PRO A 190 17.68 -3.18 -7.22
N GLU A 191 18.56 -3.63 -6.31
CA GLU A 191 19.63 -2.83 -5.71
C GLU A 191 20.48 -2.08 -6.74
N LEU A 192 20.87 -2.76 -7.83
CA LEU A 192 21.68 -2.18 -8.90
C LEU A 192 20.91 -1.15 -9.78
N GLN A 193 19.62 -0.97 -9.55
CA GLN A 193 18.76 -0.05 -10.32
C GLN A 193 18.33 1.18 -9.51
N THR A 194 18.80 1.35 -8.29
CA THR A 194 18.44 2.49 -7.42
C THR A 194 19.25 3.75 -7.70
N SER A 195 20.14 3.74 -8.70
CA SER A 195 21.02 4.87 -9.01
C SER A 195 20.28 6.08 -9.62
N LYS A 196 20.88 7.27 -9.53
CA LYS A 196 20.35 8.54 -10.08
C LYS A 196 20.12 8.51 -11.61
N ILE A 197 20.68 7.53 -12.31
CA ILE A 197 20.55 7.36 -13.77
C ILE A 197 19.62 6.19 -14.14
N GLY A 198 18.96 5.56 -13.17
CA GLY A 198 18.09 4.41 -13.39
C GLY A 198 18.83 3.10 -13.68
N PRO A 199 18.16 2.17 -14.43
CA PRO A 199 16.87 2.32 -15.14
C PRO A 199 15.68 2.54 -14.19
N PHE A 200 14.65 3.26 -14.64
CA PHE A 200 13.52 3.68 -13.82
C PHE A 200 12.26 2.81 -13.98
N ASP A 201 12.31 1.76 -14.77
CA ASP A 201 11.13 0.91 -15.03
C ASP A 201 10.70 0.05 -13.84
N GLN A 202 11.60 -0.21 -12.87
CA GLN A 202 11.29 -0.86 -11.59
C GLN A 202 11.03 0.13 -10.45
N TRP A 203 11.15 1.43 -10.69
CA TRP A 203 10.82 2.47 -9.73
C TRP A 203 9.29 2.66 -9.63
N PRO A 204 8.74 3.25 -8.56
CA PRO A 204 7.30 3.45 -8.42
C PRO A 204 6.64 4.06 -9.67
N ILE A 205 7.26 5.07 -10.27
CA ILE A 205 6.76 5.71 -11.51
C ILE A 205 6.70 4.70 -12.66
N GLY A 206 7.75 3.89 -12.85
CA GLY A 206 7.80 2.83 -13.86
C GLY A 206 6.78 1.71 -13.60
N MET A 207 6.40 1.50 -12.35
CA MET A 207 5.43 0.48 -11.91
C MET A 207 3.97 0.96 -11.93
N GLY A 208 3.71 2.21 -12.34
CA GLY A 208 2.36 2.70 -12.61
C GLY A 208 1.84 3.75 -11.63
N PHE A 209 2.65 4.26 -10.73
CA PHE A 209 2.30 5.42 -9.91
C PHE A 209 2.54 6.72 -10.68
N ASP A 210 1.66 7.69 -10.50
CA ASP A 210 1.78 9.03 -11.09
C ASP A 210 2.71 9.93 -10.28
N TYR A 211 2.82 9.63 -8.97
CA TYR A 211 3.64 10.40 -8.04
C TYR A 211 4.31 9.48 -7.01
N PHE A 212 5.54 9.81 -6.65
CA PHE A 212 6.29 9.14 -5.60
C PHE A 212 7.08 10.16 -4.78
N TYR A 213 6.93 10.10 -3.45
CA TYR A 213 7.78 10.78 -2.48
C TYR A 213 8.17 9.79 -1.40
N GLY A 214 9.44 9.43 -1.32
CA GLY A 214 9.89 8.41 -0.39
C GLY A 214 11.35 8.02 -0.62
N PHE A 215 11.77 6.93 -0.04
CA PHE A 215 13.15 6.49 -0.12
C PHE A 215 13.31 5.13 -0.81
N MET A 216 14.49 4.93 -1.39
CA MET A 216 14.88 3.70 -2.09
C MET A 216 15.68 2.80 -1.14
N GLY A 217 15.37 1.50 -1.12
CA GLY A 217 16.03 0.52 -0.25
C GLY A 217 15.25 0.18 1.01
N GLY A 218 15.88 -0.59 1.90
CA GLY A 218 15.25 -1.18 3.09
C GLY A 218 15.03 -0.20 4.23
N ASP A 219 15.94 0.74 4.41
CA ASP A 219 15.92 1.70 5.50
C ASP A 219 16.45 3.09 5.10
N THR A 220 16.31 4.05 5.99
CA THR A 220 16.92 5.37 5.88
C THR A 220 16.91 6.09 7.22
N SER A 221 17.81 7.06 7.41
CA SER A 221 17.69 8.02 8.49
C SER A 221 16.44 8.87 8.31
N GLN A 222 15.65 9.07 9.39
CA GLN A 222 14.49 9.97 9.33
C GLN A 222 14.90 11.45 9.44
N TRP A 223 16.11 11.73 9.95
CA TRP A 223 16.64 13.08 10.07
C TRP A 223 17.40 13.53 8.81
N GLN A 224 18.17 12.62 8.21
CA GLN A 224 19.02 12.90 7.04
C GLN A 224 18.94 11.72 6.05
N PRO A 225 17.81 11.57 5.34
CA PRO A 225 17.60 10.46 4.44
C PRO A 225 18.38 10.62 3.13
N GLY A 226 19.58 10.03 3.05
CA GLY A 226 20.45 10.16 1.87
C GLY A 226 19.92 9.51 0.59
N ASN A 227 18.91 8.65 0.70
CA ASN A 227 18.26 7.92 -0.41
C ASN A 227 16.82 8.40 -0.67
N LEU A 228 16.45 9.60 -0.20
CA LEU A 228 15.14 10.21 -0.44
C LEU A 228 15.00 10.69 -1.88
N VAL A 229 13.86 10.39 -2.50
CA VAL A 229 13.57 10.78 -3.88
C VAL A 229 12.15 11.35 -4.02
N ARG A 230 12.00 12.25 -5.01
CA ARG A 230 10.71 12.66 -5.55
C ARG A 230 10.63 12.21 -7.01
N ASN A 231 9.68 11.31 -7.29
CA ASN A 231 9.56 10.61 -8.58
C ASN A 231 10.84 9.83 -8.94
N THR A 232 11.73 10.42 -9.72
CA THR A 232 13.02 9.83 -10.13
C THR A 232 14.22 10.70 -9.74
N THR A 233 13.99 11.75 -8.95
CA THR A 233 15.02 12.72 -8.57
C THR A 233 15.35 12.62 -7.09
N TYR A 234 16.62 12.39 -6.75
CA TYR A 234 17.11 12.47 -5.38
C TYR A 234 17.01 13.89 -4.85
N ILE A 235 16.51 14.04 -3.63
CA ILE A 235 16.31 15.32 -2.96
C ILE A 235 16.88 15.30 -1.54
N TYR A 236 17.27 16.44 -1.03
CA TYR A 236 17.94 16.60 0.27
C TYR A 236 17.33 17.79 1.05
N PRO A 237 16.03 17.73 1.39
CA PRO A 237 15.35 18.86 2.05
C PRO A 237 15.91 19.19 3.43
N PHE A 238 16.55 18.23 4.09
CA PHE A 238 17.20 18.42 5.39
C PHE A 238 18.46 19.31 5.36
N ASP A 239 19.00 19.60 4.18
CA ASP A 239 20.15 20.52 4.05
C ASP A 239 19.75 21.96 4.44
N ASP A 240 18.48 22.32 4.23
CA ASP A 240 17.92 23.65 4.51
C ASP A 240 17.01 23.67 5.76
N ASP A 241 16.75 22.53 6.39
CA ASP A 241 15.86 22.38 7.54
C ASP A 241 16.49 21.50 8.64
N PRO A 242 17.06 22.11 9.68
CA PRO A 242 17.70 21.37 10.78
C PRO A 242 16.72 20.55 11.63
N ASP A 243 15.43 20.87 11.59
CA ASP A 243 14.37 20.18 12.35
C ASP A 243 13.65 19.17 11.45
N PHE A 244 14.15 18.92 10.24
CA PHE A 244 13.56 17.95 9.32
C PHE A 244 13.39 16.56 9.96
N ASN A 245 12.20 15.99 9.82
CA ASN A 245 11.95 14.58 10.08
C ASN A 245 11.08 14.00 8.96
N LEU A 246 11.54 12.91 8.35
CA LEU A 246 10.88 12.30 7.19
C LEU A 246 9.45 11.82 7.50
N VAL A 247 9.15 11.41 8.74
CA VAL A 247 7.80 10.94 9.11
C VAL A 247 6.78 12.08 8.95
N THR A 248 7.09 13.28 9.47
CA THR A 248 6.24 14.48 9.28
C THR A 248 6.27 14.96 7.83
N ALA A 249 7.45 15.07 7.22
CA ALA A 249 7.59 15.57 5.85
C ALA A 249 6.82 14.72 4.83
N MET A 250 6.75 13.40 5.06
CA MET A 250 5.99 12.48 4.24
C MET A 250 4.47 12.71 4.37
N ALA A 251 3.99 12.94 5.57
CA ALA A 251 2.58 13.26 5.81
C ALA A 251 2.21 14.60 5.17
N ASP A 252 3.06 15.61 5.31
CA ASP A 252 2.86 16.93 4.70
C ASP A 252 2.81 16.86 3.18
N ASP A 253 3.70 16.10 2.56
CA ASP A 253 3.73 15.92 1.10
C ASP A 253 2.49 15.16 0.61
N ALA A 254 2.05 14.11 1.32
CA ALA A 254 0.83 13.36 1.00
C ALA A 254 -0.43 14.23 1.14
N ILE A 255 -0.52 15.02 2.21
CA ILE A 255 -1.63 15.97 2.45
C ILE A 255 -1.70 17.01 1.34
N ASN A 256 -0.55 17.61 1.00
CA ASN A 256 -0.48 18.61 -0.08
C ASN A 256 -0.86 18.00 -1.44
N TYR A 257 -0.42 16.78 -1.70
CA TYR A 257 -0.77 16.07 -2.93
C TYR A 257 -2.28 15.78 -3.02
N MET A 258 -2.91 15.29 -1.95
CA MET A 258 -4.36 15.03 -1.91
C MET A 258 -5.16 16.31 -2.14
N LYS A 259 -4.79 17.43 -1.48
CA LYS A 259 -5.42 18.73 -1.68
C LYS A 259 -5.28 19.23 -3.12
N THR A 260 -4.11 18.99 -3.73
CA THR A 260 -3.86 19.34 -5.13
C THR A 260 -4.72 18.53 -6.10
N VAL A 261 -4.84 17.21 -5.88
CA VAL A 261 -5.69 16.33 -6.70
C VAL A 261 -7.15 16.76 -6.58
N ASP A 262 -7.63 17.00 -5.37
CA ASP A 262 -9.01 17.43 -5.12
C ASP A 262 -9.33 18.78 -5.78
N ALA A 263 -8.42 19.74 -5.70
CA ALA A 263 -8.60 21.07 -6.31
C ALA A 263 -8.60 21.04 -7.84
N LEU A 264 -7.78 20.18 -8.46
CA LEU A 264 -7.63 20.12 -9.92
C LEU A 264 -8.61 19.18 -10.59
N ASN A 265 -9.01 18.10 -9.92
CA ASN A 265 -9.86 17.03 -10.46
C ASN A 265 -10.78 16.44 -9.36
N PRO A 266 -11.76 17.20 -8.88
CA PRO A 266 -12.60 16.79 -7.75
C PRO A 266 -13.42 15.51 -7.99
N ASP A 267 -13.68 15.16 -9.25
CA ASP A 267 -14.43 13.96 -9.63
C ASP A 267 -13.54 12.74 -9.89
N GLN A 268 -12.22 12.88 -9.84
CA GLN A 268 -11.29 11.79 -10.11
C GLN A 268 -10.87 11.11 -8.82
N PRO A 269 -11.12 9.80 -8.64
CA PRO A 269 -10.71 9.10 -7.45
C PRO A 269 -9.18 8.92 -7.42
N PHE A 270 -8.64 8.85 -6.21
CA PHE A 270 -7.23 8.56 -5.99
C PHE A 270 -7.01 7.15 -5.41
N PHE A 271 -5.86 6.59 -5.73
CA PHE A 271 -5.22 5.50 -4.99
C PHE A 271 -3.93 6.04 -4.38
N LEU A 272 -3.89 6.12 -3.06
CA LEU A 272 -2.73 6.58 -2.32
C LEU A 272 -2.20 5.42 -1.48
N TYR A 273 -0.95 5.00 -1.73
CA TYR A 273 -0.21 4.05 -0.92
C TYR A 273 0.72 4.80 0.02
N TYR A 274 0.39 4.80 1.32
CA TYR A 274 1.15 5.44 2.38
C TYR A 274 1.90 4.37 3.17
N ALA A 275 3.19 4.26 2.94
CA ALA A 275 4.03 3.20 3.47
C ALA A 275 5.27 3.77 4.17
N PRO A 276 5.10 4.43 5.35
CA PRO A 276 6.25 4.97 6.06
C PRO A 276 7.26 3.87 6.37
N GLY A 277 8.55 4.20 6.36
CA GLY A 277 9.60 3.29 6.81
C GLY A 277 9.64 3.09 8.32
N ALA A 278 8.78 3.78 9.05
CA ALA A 278 8.58 3.58 10.46
C ALA A 278 7.62 2.37 10.67
N THR A 279 7.93 1.46 11.57
CA THR A 279 8.83 1.58 12.73
C THR A 279 10.14 0.78 12.59
N HIS A 280 10.60 0.56 11.38
CA HIS A 280 11.91 -0.08 11.13
C HIS A 280 13.05 0.78 11.70
N ALA A 281 14.12 0.14 12.13
CA ALA A 281 15.34 0.84 12.53
C ALA A 281 15.95 1.62 11.34
N PRO A 282 16.65 2.75 11.61
CA PRO A 282 16.87 3.34 12.91
C PRO A 282 15.63 4.02 13.48
N HIS A 283 15.39 3.83 14.79
CA HIS A 283 14.23 4.42 15.46
C HIS A 283 14.49 5.92 15.72
N HIS A 284 13.90 6.78 14.93
CA HIS A 284 14.12 8.22 14.94
C HIS A 284 12.84 9.04 15.20
N PRO A 285 12.11 8.81 16.32
CA PRO A 285 11.06 9.72 16.73
C PRO A 285 11.65 11.05 17.18
N THR A 286 10.84 12.11 17.24
CA THR A 286 11.31 13.38 17.78
C THR A 286 11.50 13.28 19.31
N PRO A 287 12.38 14.12 19.91
CA PRO A 287 12.58 14.14 21.36
C PRO A 287 11.28 14.34 22.16
N GLU A 288 10.36 15.17 21.65
CA GLU A 288 9.05 15.41 22.26
C GLU A 288 8.22 14.11 22.35
N TRP A 289 8.23 13.29 21.31
CA TRP A 289 7.51 12.01 21.33
C TRP A 289 8.15 11.01 22.27
N ILE A 290 9.49 11.02 22.40
CA ILE A 290 10.18 10.17 23.39
C ILE A 290 9.78 10.56 24.80
N GLU A 291 9.77 11.86 25.12
CA GLU A 291 9.37 12.38 26.44
C GLU A 291 7.91 11.99 26.73
N LYS A 292 7.00 12.27 25.81
CA LYS A 292 5.58 11.94 25.93
C LYS A 292 5.32 10.46 26.24
N ILE A 293 6.03 9.54 25.63
CA ILE A 293 5.87 8.11 25.87
C ILE A 293 6.56 7.68 27.15
N SER A 294 7.77 8.18 27.44
CA SER A 294 8.47 7.88 28.68
C SER A 294 7.66 8.29 29.93
N ASP A 295 6.97 9.42 29.88
CA ASP A 295 6.10 9.91 30.96
C ASP A 295 4.87 9.01 31.20
N MET A 296 4.52 8.15 30.27
CA MET A 296 3.43 7.19 30.44
C MET A 296 3.82 5.95 31.26
N HIS A 297 5.11 5.71 31.48
CA HIS A 297 5.62 4.59 32.29
C HIS A 297 5.09 3.21 31.85
N LEU A 298 4.92 2.97 30.55
CA LEU A 298 4.27 1.78 30.00
C LEU A 298 5.05 0.49 30.21
N PHE A 299 6.36 0.58 30.46
CA PHE A 299 7.29 -0.55 30.42
C PHE A 299 8.03 -0.81 31.75
N ASP A 300 7.75 -0.04 32.80
CA ASP A 300 8.46 -0.08 34.07
C ASP A 300 8.37 -1.46 34.78
N ASP A 301 7.25 -2.15 34.59
CA ASP A 301 7.01 -3.49 35.17
C ASP A 301 7.73 -4.62 34.40
N GLY A 302 8.40 -4.30 33.29
CA GLY A 302 9.16 -5.21 32.46
C GLY A 302 8.35 -6.12 31.53
N TRP A 303 9.07 -6.86 30.71
CA TRP A 303 8.46 -7.57 29.58
C TRP A 303 7.56 -8.75 29.96
N HIS A 304 7.74 -9.40 31.12
CA HIS A 304 6.81 -10.46 31.56
C HIS A 304 5.44 -9.88 31.82
N LYS A 305 5.39 -8.80 32.60
CA LYS A 305 4.14 -8.12 32.92
C LYS A 305 3.48 -7.50 31.70
N LEU A 306 4.29 -6.88 30.84
CA LEU A 306 3.85 -6.35 29.56
C LEU A 306 3.17 -7.43 28.72
N ARG A 307 3.81 -8.60 28.57
CA ARG A 307 3.30 -9.72 27.80
C ARG A 307 1.96 -10.25 28.36
N GLU A 308 1.82 -10.36 29.68
CA GLU A 308 0.56 -10.73 30.34
C GLU A 308 -0.53 -9.70 30.08
N THR A 309 -0.20 -8.42 30.17
CA THR A 309 -1.12 -7.29 29.93
C THR A 309 -1.61 -7.30 28.48
N ILE A 310 -0.72 -7.43 27.50
CA ILE A 310 -1.07 -7.52 26.09
C ILE A 310 -1.99 -8.72 25.85
N PHE A 311 -1.64 -9.90 26.39
CA PHE A 311 -2.45 -11.11 26.21
C PHE A 311 -3.87 -10.97 26.81
N ALA A 312 -3.99 -10.35 27.98
CA ALA A 312 -5.27 -10.05 28.59
C ALA A 312 -6.11 -9.07 27.76
N ASN A 313 -5.46 -8.01 27.24
CA ASN A 313 -6.09 -7.03 26.35
C ASN A 313 -6.58 -7.70 25.05
N GLN A 314 -5.77 -8.55 24.44
CA GLN A 314 -6.12 -9.27 23.22
C GLN A 314 -7.36 -10.15 23.41
N LYS A 315 -7.46 -10.86 24.54
CA LYS A 315 -8.67 -11.61 24.89
C LYS A 315 -9.89 -10.71 25.11
N ARG A 316 -9.71 -9.60 25.84
CA ARG A 316 -10.78 -8.64 26.08
C ARG A 316 -11.32 -8.03 24.79
N LEU A 317 -10.44 -7.73 23.83
CA LEU A 317 -10.80 -7.20 22.51
C LEU A 317 -11.35 -8.27 21.56
N GLY A 318 -11.21 -9.57 21.89
CA GLY A 318 -11.62 -10.67 21.03
C GLY A 318 -10.76 -10.85 19.79
N VAL A 319 -9.54 -10.29 19.77
CA VAL A 319 -8.60 -10.39 18.63
C VAL A 319 -7.78 -11.67 18.65
N ILE A 320 -7.87 -12.45 19.74
CA ILE A 320 -7.39 -13.83 19.85
C ILE A 320 -8.48 -14.72 20.44
N PRO A 321 -8.45 -16.07 20.25
CA PRO A 321 -9.40 -16.98 20.86
C PRO A 321 -9.39 -16.88 22.38
N GLN A 322 -10.58 -17.04 23.02
CA GLN A 322 -10.70 -16.97 24.48
C GLN A 322 -9.98 -18.11 25.20
N ASP A 323 -9.85 -19.25 24.57
CA ASP A 323 -9.15 -20.44 25.06
C ASP A 323 -7.64 -20.44 24.73
N ALA A 324 -7.15 -19.42 24.03
CA ALA A 324 -5.71 -19.26 23.76
C ALA A 324 -4.91 -19.28 25.08
N LYS A 325 -3.74 -19.90 25.03
CA LYS A 325 -2.81 -19.97 26.15
C LYS A 325 -1.56 -19.21 25.84
N LEU A 326 -1.10 -18.42 26.80
CA LEU A 326 0.19 -17.74 26.68
C LEU A 326 1.29 -18.81 26.62
N THR A 327 2.16 -18.72 25.61
CA THR A 327 3.28 -19.67 25.46
C THR A 327 4.25 -19.57 26.67
N PRO A 328 4.93 -20.64 27.06
CA PRO A 328 5.96 -20.55 28.08
C PRO A 328 7.02 -19.50 27.74
N TRP A 329 7.64 -18.95 28.77
CA TRP A 329 8.77 -18.03 28.59
C TRP A 329 9.99 -18.80 28.06
N PRO A 330 10.74 -18.28 27.07
CA PRO A 330 11.92 -18.95 26.52
C PRO A 330 13.15 -18.70 27.43
N GLU A 331 13.22 -19.38 28.55
CA GLU A 331 14.23 -19.20 29.60
C GLU A 331 15.68 -19.32 29.09
N ASP A 332 15.89 -20.17 28.09
CA ASP A 332 17.22 -20.39 27.52
C ASP A 332 17.70 -19.28 26.56
N ILE A 333 16.78 -18.39 26.16
CA ILE A 333 17.06 -17.36 25.15
C ILE A 333 17.01 -15.97 25.78
N ILE A 334 15.98 -15.69 26.60
CA ILE A 334 15.72 -14.35 27.14
C ILE A 334 15.68 -14.42 28.65
N LYS A 335 16.57 -13.68 29.32
CA LYS A 335 16.59 -13.54 30.77
C LYS A 335 15.23 -13.08 31.28
N ARG A 336 14.88 -13.49 32.50
CA ARG A 336 13.76 -12.90 33.20
C ARG A 336 14.06 -11.46 33.60
N TRP A 337 13.04 -10.63 33.66
CA TRP A 337 13.17 -9.22 34.03
C TRP A 337 13.85 -9.02 35.39
N GLU A 338 13.51 -9.89 36.37
CA GLU A 338 14.05 -9.88 37.73
C GLU A 338 15.54 -10.26 37.79
N GLN A 339 16.07 -10.92 36.77
CA GLN A 339 17.48 -11.32 36.66
C GLN A 339 18.38 -10.23 36.08
N LEU A 340 17.75 -9.13 35.59
CA LEU A 340 18.49 -8.01 35.03
C LEU A 340 19.00 -7.07 36.14
N SER A 341 20.19 -6.51 35.92
CA SER A 341 20.70 -5.39 36.71
C SER A 341 19.87 -4.13 36.51
N ASP A 342 19.94 -3.19 37.45
CA ASP A 342 19.24 -1.90 37.33
C ASP A 342 19.67 -1.12 36.09
N LEU A 343 20.93 -1.27 35.66
CA LEU A 343 21.45 -0.62 34.44
C LEU A 343 20.84 -1.24 33.17
N GLU A 344 20.75 -2.59 33.10
CA GLU A 344 20.11 -3.29 31.99
C GLU A 344 18.62 -2.90 31.91
N LYS A 345 17.92 -2.86 33.02
CA LYS A 345 16.49 -2.43 33.05
C LYS A 345 16.32 -1.01 32.52
N LYS A 346 17.13 -0.06 32.98
CA LYS A 346 17.11 1.32 32.49
C LYS A 346 17.39 1.39 30.98
N LEU A 347 18.35 0.62 30.49
CA LEU A 347 18.67 0.59 29.06
C LEU A 347 17.48 0.06 28.24
N PHE A 348 16.92 -1.09 28.63
CA PHE A 348 15.80 -1.70 27.90
C PHE A 348 14.52 -0.88 27.96
N ILE A 349 14.22 -0.24 29.09
CA ILE A 349 13.10 0.72 29.16
C ILE A 349 13.33 1.87 28.19
N LYS A 350 14.55 2.45 28.15
CA LYS A 350 14.84 3.54 27.24
C LYS A 350 14.74 3.13 25.77
N GLN A 351 15.20 1.94 25.42
CA GLN A 351 15.10 1.42 24.06
C GLN A 351 13.65 1.22 23.63
N VAL A 352 12.83 0.60 24.47
CA VAL A 352 11.41 0.36 24.15
C VAL A 352 10.59 1.65 24.17
N ASP A 353 10.93 2.64 25.02
CA ASP A 353 10.31 3.99 24.98
C ASP A 353 10.55 4.67 23.64
N VAL A 354 11.79 4.60 23.10
CA VAL A 354 12.11 5.17 21.80
C VAL A 354 11.34 4.46 20.68
N PHE A 355 11.28 3.13 20.69
CA PHE A 355 10.47 2.37 19.73
C PHE A 355 8.99 2.73 19.84
N ALA A 356 8.43 2.75 21.03
CA ALA A 356 7.02 3.08 21.27
C ALA A 356 6.68 4.51 20.85
N ALA A 357 7.60 5.46 21.12
CA ALA A 357 7.48 6.82 20.64
C ALA A 357 7.43 6.89 19.11
N TYR A 358 8.24 6.07 18.45
CA TYR A 358 8.26 6.02 16.99
C TYR A 358 6.97 5.44 16.40
N VAL A 359 6.39 4.41 17.03
CA VAL A 359 5.06 3.87 16.68
C VAL A 359 3.99 4.94 16.84
N ALA A 360 3.91 5.58 18.03
CA ALA A 360 2.88 6.56 18.34
C ALA A 360 2.98 7.83 17.48
N TYR A 361 4.19 8.29 17.21
CA TYR A 361 4.45 9.41 16.31
C TYR A 361 4.01 9.10 14.87
N THR A 362 4.35 7.92 14.38
CA THR A 362 3.95 7.48 13.04
C THR A 362 2.43 7.39 12.90
N ASP A 363 1.75 6.82 13.91
CA ASP A 363 0.29 6.75 13.92
C ASP A 363 -0.35 8.16 13.98
N HIS A 364 0.25 9.10 14.71
CA HIS A 364 -0.19 10.50 14.72
C HIS A 364 -0.13 11.12 13.32
N GLU A 365 0.99 10.97 12.61
CA GLU A 365 1.15 11.52 11.26
C GLU A 365 0.20 10.83 10.24
N ILE A 366 -0.02 9.54 10.38
CA ILE A 366 -1.06 8.82 9.63
C ILE A 366 -2.44 9.40 9.93
N GLY A 367 -2.72 9.73 11.19
CA GLY A 367 -3.96 10.40 11.61
C GLY A 367 -4.21 11.72 10.89
N ARG A 368 -3.16 12.51 10.65
CA ARG A 368 -3.24 13.77 9.86
C ARG A 368 -3.62 13.49 8.40
N VAL A 369 -3.05 12.45 7.80
CA VAL A 369 -3.39 12.03 6.42
C VAL A 369 -4.85 11.60 6.34
N ILE A 370 -5.33 10.78 7.29
CA ILE A 370 -6.74 10.35 7.37
C ILE A 370 -7.67 11.54 7.59
N GLN A 371 -7.30 12.47 8.49
CA GLN A 371 -8.08 13.69 8.75
C GLN A 371 -8.23 14.55 7.50
N THR A 372 -7.20 14.63 6.66
CA THR A 372 -7.29 15.35 5.39
C THR A 372 -8.34 14.75 4.44
N VAL A 373 -8.50 13.43 4.40
CA VAL A 373 -9.57 12.78 3.61
C VAL A 373 -10.96 13.23 4.10
N GLU A 374 -11.13 13.36 5.41
CA GLU A 374 -12.37 13.87 6.02
C GLU A 374 -12.59 15.36 5.72
N ASP A 375 -11.55 16.19 5.91
CA ASP A 375 -11.60 17.65 5.68
C ASP A 375 -11.94 17.99 4.23
N LEU A 376 -11.55 17.13 3.29
CA LEU A 376 -11.92 17.22 1.88
C LEU A 376 -13.35 16.71 1.59
N GLY A 377 -14.09 16.22 2.61
CA GLY A 377 -15.43 15.66 2.44
C GLY A 377 -15.45 14.33 1.65
N ARG A 378 -14.33 13.57 1.68
CA ARG A 378 -14.18 12.35 0.89
C ARG A 378 -14.30 11.06 1.71
N LEU A 379 -14.38 11.17 3.05
CA LEU A 379 -14.29 10.00 3.94
C LEU A 379 -15.35 8.94 3.63
N ASP A 380 -16.60 9.32 3.41
CA ASP A 380 -17.72 8.39 3.14
C ASP A 380 -17.56 7.61 1.83
N ASN A 381 -16.73 8.11 0.91
CA ASN A 381 -16.43 7.44 -0.36
C ASN A 381 -14.95 7.05 -0.47
N THR A 382 -14.32 6.69 0.65
CA THR A 382 -12.92 6.25 0.68
C THR A 382 -12.80 4.92 1.41
N LEU A 383 -12.22 3.94 0.74
CA LEU A 383 -11.77 2.71 1.39
C LEU A 383 -10.41 2.97 2.03
N ILE A 384 -10.36 2.88 3.36
CA ILE A 384 -9.10 2.99 4.11
C ILE A 384 -8.71 1.59 4.61
N ILE A 385 -7.50 1.16 4.28
CA ILE A 385 -6.91 -0.10 4.75
C ILE A 385 -5.65 0.26 5.52
N TYR A 386 -5.59 -0.10 6.81
CA TYR A 386 -4.42 0.11 7.64
C TYR A 386 -3.84 -1.23 8.07
N ILE A 387 -2.64 -1.54 7.57
CA ILE A 387 -1.89 -2.76 7.86
C ILE A 387 -0.83 -2.42 8.92
N THR A 388 -0.91 -3.09 10.07
CA THR A 388 0.02 -2.89 11.18
C THR A 388 1.30 -3.73 11.00
N GLY A 389 2.11 -3.33 10.04
CA GLY A 389 3.39 -3.96 9.73
C GLY A 389 3.35 -4.89 8.53
N ASP A 390 4.42 -4.84 7.76
CA ASP A 390 4.65 -5.70 6.59
C ASP A 390 5.26 -7.06 6.97
N ASN A 391 5.67 -7.21 8.20
CA ASN A 391 6.15 -8.43 8.88
C ASN A 391 5.92 -8.28 10.39
N GLY A 392 6.54 -9.11 11.21
CA GLY A 392 6.55 -8.93 12.68
C GLY A 392 7.51 -7.82 13.12
N THR A 393 7.49 -7.50 14.43
CA THR A 393 8.45 -6.57 15.02
C THR A 393 9.87 -7.11 14.81
N SER A 394 10.74 -6.27 14.27
CA SER A 394 12.16 -6.58 14.08
C SER A 394 12.97 -6.27 15.34
N ALA A 395 14.08 -6.97 15.50
CA ALA A 395 15.07 -6.72 16.56
C ALA A 395 16.24 -5.84 16.07
N GLU A 396 16.18 -5.30 14.88
CA GLU A 396 17.21 -4.49 14.26
C GLU A 396 17.43 -3.15 14.94
#